data_b0541c7630337ba8c9ba7cdf79da2b10
#
_entry.id   b0541c7630337ba8c9ba7cdf79da2b10
#
_cell.length_a   1.000
_cell.length_b   1.000
_cell.length_c   1.000
_cell.angle_alpha   90.00
_cell.angle_beta   90.00
_cell.angle_gamma   90.00
#
_symmetry.space_group_name_H-M   'P 1'
#
loop_
_entity.id
_entity.type
_entity.pdbx_description
1 polymer ?
#
loop_
_entity_poly.entity_id
_entity_poly.type
_entity_poly.pdbx_seq_one_letter_code
_entity_poly.pdbx_strand_id
1 'polypeptide(L)'
;MNEKFARWNVLFIQYVKRDWKKIIVWVLGLGLFSGAFVPAFEEIAKGQGLLGMFETMQNPAMISMVGPTPIKIGTDYTLGAMYAQEMLLFCGLFAMIISALHVVSHTRKEEELGLTELVRSFRVGRQANSLAVISEMLLINLLLGLLIGGLMMSFGVKTIDAEGAFLFGGSIALAGIIGGVLALVMSQIMATSTGATGSTLSLIGLLYIVRAGTDVSNLDLSMFNPMGWIYLTYPFTKNNWLPLLFALIFSLVFTVLAFVLEEHRDMGAGYLPEREGRATAKKSLLSVPGLFFKINKGVMIGWLIAFVVMGAAYGSIYGDMQVFLGGNELMKQMFTQSGVSIEESFTATIMMVMIGLVTILPIAVVNKLFAEETRLHLSQLYVTKITRGQLYWTTIFLAIFAGVVGIGLASAGLGGTAISAMKNESTMDLTDFLAAGYN
;
A
#
# COMPACT_ATOMS: atom_id res chain seq x y z
N MET A 1 -2.72 -17.30 -34.87
CA MET A 1 -2.64 -16.36 -33.72
C MET A 1 -3.52 -15.17 -34.06
N ASN A 2 -4.44 -14.80 -33.17
CA ASN A 2 -5.42 -13.76 -33.46
C ASN A 2 -4.66 -12.43 -33.74
N GLU A 3 -5.00 -11.73 -34.82
CA GLU A 3 -4.32 -10.47 -35.23
C GLU A 3 -4.30 -9.43 -34.11
N LYS A 4 -5.27 -9.49 -33.19
CA LYS A 4 -5.37 -8.62 -32.01
C LYS A 4 -4.16 -8.70 -31.06
N PHE A 5 -3.48 -9.85 -30.99
CA PHE A 5 -2.34 -10.11 -30.13
C PHE A 5 -1.00 -10.25 -30.90
N ALA A 6 -0.97 -9.87 -32.18
CA ALA A 6 0.23 -10.02 -32.99
C ALA A 6 1.44 -9.36 -32.33
N ARG A 7 2.56 -10.12 -32.25
CA ARG A 7 3.86 -9.66 -31.68
C ARG A 7 3.87 -9.27 -30.19
N TRP A 8 2.89 -9.70 -29.40
CA TRP A 8 2.89 -9.47 -27.95
C TRP A 8 4.16 -10.01 -27.26
N ASN A 9 4.68 -11.15 -27.71
CA ASN A 9 5.89 -11.77 -27.17
C ASN A 9 7.15 -10.91 -27.38
N VAL A 10 7.22 -10.17 -28.48
CA VAL A 10 8.32 -9.23 -28.72
C VAL A 10 8.25 -8.07 -27.73
N LEU A 11 7.05 -7.53 -27.50
CA LEU A 11 6.83 -6.47 -26.52
C LEU A 11 7.16 -6.96 -25.10
N PHE A 12 6.70 -8.15 -24.73
CA PHE A 12 7.01 -8.77 -23.44
C PHE A 12 8.52 -8.86 -23.19
N ILE A 13 9.29 -9.39 -24.16
CA ILE A 13 10.75 -9.49 -24.04
C ILE A 13 11.38 -8.10 -23.90
N GLN A 14 10.88 -7.11 -24.63
CA GLN A 14 11.39 -5.73 -24.53
C GLN A 14 11.08 -5.10 -23.16
N TYR A 15 9.88 -5.34 -22.60
CA TYR A 15 9.53 -4.86 -21.27
C TYR A 15 10.42 -5.48 -20.20
N VAL A 16 10.58 -6.79 -20.19
CA VAL A 16 11.48 -7.48 -19.26
C VAL A 16 12.91 -6.96 -19.39
N LYS A 17 13.41 -6.74 -20.62
CA LYS A 17 14.76 -6.16 -20.85
C LYS A 17 14.86 -4.70 -20.38
N ARG A 18 13.82 -3.90 -20.53
CA ARG A 18 13.78 -2.50 -20.11
C ARG A 18 13.73 -2.38 -18.59
N ASP A 19 12.91 -3.21 -17.95
CA ASP A 19 12.56 -3.06 -16.54
C ASP A 19 13.28 -4.04 -15.60
N TRP A 20 14.24 -4.86 -16.09
CA TRP A 20 14.92 -5.89 -15.31
C TRP A 20 15.47 -5.40 -13.97
N LYS A 21 16.02 -4.17 -13.91
CA LYS A 21 16.52 -3.58 -12.65
C LYS A 21 15.39 -3.33 -11.64
N LYS A 22 14.25 -2.83 -12.11
CA LYS A 22 13.07 -2.61 -11.28
C LYS A 22 12.49 -3.93 -10.82
N ILE A 23 12.43 -4.93 -11.70
CA ILE A 23 11.96 -6.28 -11.39
C ILE A 23 12.83 -6.87 -10.26
N ILE A 24 14.15 -6.81 -10.37
CA ILE A 24 15.05 -7.29 -9.32
C ILE A 24 14.82 -6.52 -8.01
N VAL A 25 14.75 -5.20 -8.04
CA VAL A 25 14.53 -4.38 -6.83
C VAL A 25 13.20 -4.73 -6.17
N TRP A 26 12.13 -4.92 -6.92
CA TRP A 26 10.82 -5.25 -6.35
C TRP A 26 10.76 -6.69 -5.83
N VAL A 27 11.25 -7.65 -6.61
CA VAL A 27 11.25 -9.07 -6.22
C VAL A 27 12.16 -9.28 -5.00
N LEU A 28 13.38 -8.73 -5.01
CA LEU A 28 14.28 -8.85 -3.86
C LEU A 28 13.80 -8.01 -2.68
N GLY A 29 13.37 -6.76 -2.89
CA GLY A 29 12.94 -5.86 -1.82
C GLY A 29 11.74 -6.42 -1.06
N LEU A 30 10.64 -6.71 -1.77
CA LEU A 30 9.45 -7.26 -1.15
C LEU A 30 9.65 -8.73 -0.75
N GLY A 31 10.40 -9.51 -1.55
CA GLY A 31 10.69 -10.92 -1.25
C GLY A 31 11.51 -11.09 0.03
N LEU A 32 12.56 -10.32 0.22
CA LEU A 32 13.36 -10.32 1.45
C LEU A 32 12.53 -9.78 2.63
N PHE A 33 11.80 -8.70 2.44
CA PHE A 33 10.90 -8.16 3.47
C PHE A 33 9.85 -9.19 3.90
N SER A 34 9.27 -9.93 2.96
CA SER A 34 8.19 -10.89 3.25
C SER A 34 8.68 -12.28 3.65
N GLY A 35 9.89 -12.67 3.29
CA GLY A 35 10.39 -14.03 3.51
C GLY A 35 11.56 -14.14 4.48
N ALA A 36 12.34 -13.07 4.71
CA ALA A 36 13.57 -13.13 5.49
C ALA A 36 13.44 -12.61 6.94
N PHE A 37 12.28 -12.12 7.36
CA PHE A 37 12.05 -11.65 8.73
C PHE A 37 11.75 -12.78 9.74
N VAL A 38 11.66 -14.02 9.31
CA VAL A 38 11.40 -15.19 10.18
C VAL A 38 12.31 -15.23 11.42
N PRO A 39 13.64 -15.01 11.36
CA PRO A 39 14.49 -15.02 12.54
C PRO A 39 14.16 -13.94 13.58
N ALA A 40 13.69 -12.77 13.14
CA ALA A 40 13.25 -11.71 14.06
C ALA A 40 12.00 -12.12 14.84
N PHE A 41 11.10 -12.85 14.20
CA PHE A 41 9.91 -13.40 14.84
C PHE A 41 10.24 -14.56 15.80
N GLU A 42 11.29 -15.34 15.52
CA GLU A 42 11.79 -16.35 16.48
C GLU A 42 12.21 -15.71 17.81
N GLU A 43 12.82 -14.53 17.77
CA GLU A 43 13.21 -13.80 18.98
C GLU A 43 11.99 -13.36 19.79
N ILE A 44 10.96 -12.81 19.12
CA ILE A 44 9.68 -12.41 19.75
C ILE A 44 8.95 -13.62 20.33
N ALA A 45 9.04 -14.78 19.69
CA ALA A 45 8.36 -16.01 20.07
C ALA A 45 8.93 -16.70 21.32
N LYS A 46 10.10 -16.26 21.83
CA LYS A 46 10.75 -16.87 23.00
C LYS A 46 9.94 -16.70 24.28
N GLY A 47 10.04 -17.70 25.14
CA GLY A 47 9.35 -17.69 26.45
C GLY A 47 7.84 -17.70 26.31
N GLN A 48 7.17 -16.70 26.87
CA GLN A 48 5.71 -16.51 26.76
C GLN A 48 5.30 -15.59 25.60
N GLY A 49 6.23 -15.21 24.72
CA GLY A 49 5.96 -14.26 23.65
C GLY A 49 4.87 -14.70 22.68
N LEU A 50 4.80 -15.99 22.34
CA LEU A 50 3.73 -16.53 21.48
C LEU A 50 2.34 -16.39 22.12
N LEU A 51 2.22 -16.68 23.42
CA LEU A 51 0.94 -16.56 24.11
C LEU A 51 0.49 -15.11 24.25
N GLY A 52 1.41 -14.21 24.64
CA GLY A 52 1.12 -12.78 24.71
C GLY A 52 0.75 -12.19 23.36
N MET A 53 1.41 -12.64 22.27
CA MET A 53 1.06 -12.19 20.92
C MET A 53 -0.31 -12.75 20.49
N PHE A 54 -0.62 -14.02 20.81
CA PHE A 54 -1.94 -14.58 20.55
C PHE A 54 -3.04 -13.77 21.23
N GLU A 55 -2.89 -13.44 22.52
CA GLU A 55 -3.86 -12.63 23.27
C GLU A 55 -4.03 -11.24 22.64
N THR A 56 -2.92 -10.59 22.26
CA THR A 56 -2.94 -9.31 21.57
C THR A 56 -3.70 -9.38 20.24
N MET A 57 -3.49 -10.44 19.46
CA MET A 57 -4.12 -10.63 18.16
C MET A 57 -5.61 -11.04 18.23
N GLN A 58 -6.15 -11.35 19.42
CA GLN A 58 -7.61 -11.53 19.62
C GLN A 58 -8.35 -10.19 19.74
N ASN A 59 -7.65 -9.08 19.95
CA ASN A 59 -8.27 -7.76 20.02
C ASN A 59 -8.93 -7.41 18.68
N PRO A 60 -10.20 -6.94 18.67
CA PRO A 60 -10.90 -6.52 17.44
C PRO A 60 -10.15 -5.50 16.59
N ALA A 61 -9.39 -4.58 17.22
CA ALA A 61 -8.57 -3.62 16.49
C ALA A 61 -7.44 -4.32 15.72
N MET A 62 -6.76 -5.30 16.33
CA MET A 62 -5.71 -6.09 15.67
C MET A 62 -6.30 -6.99 14.58
N ILE A 63 -7.44 -7.64 14.84
CA ILE A 63 -8.17 -8.41 13.81
C ILE A 63 -8.50 -7.52 12.60
N SER A 64 -8.98 -6.30 12.83
CA SER A 64 -9.26 -5.36 11.74
C SER A 64 -8.01 -4.94 10.96
N MET A 65 -6.83 -4.95 11.56
CA MET A 65 -5.57 -4.58 10.90
C MET A 65 -4.98 -5.73 10.08
N VAL A 66 -4.83 -6.91 10.69
CA VAL A 66 -4.05 -8.02 10.11
C VAL A 66 -4.88 -9.24 9.72
N GLY A 67 -6.13 -9.30 10.15
CA GLY A 67 -7.03 -10.43 9.97
C GLY A 67 -7.06 -11.39 11.16
N PRO A 68 -8.11 -12.24 11.25
CA PRO A 68 -8.26 -13.21 12.33
C PRO A 68 -7.36 -14.44 12.13
N THR A 69 -6.98 -15.08 13.23
CA THR A 69 -6.38 -16.42 13.19
C THR A 69 -7.48 -17.50 13.29
N PRO A 70 -7.30 -18.67 12.65
CA PRO A 70 -8.21 -19.80 12.81
C PRO A 70 -7.98 -20.57 14.12
N ILE A 71 -6.93 -20.23 14.87
CA ILE A 71 -6.54 -20.86 16.13
C ILE A 71 -7.40 -20.29 17.26
N LYS A 72 -7.91 -21.19 18.11
CA LYS A 72 -8.79 -20.84 19.24
C LYS A 72 -8.11 -20.96 20.60
N ILE A 73 -7.03 -21.71 20.68
CA ILE A 73 -6.31 -22.02 21.93
C ILE A 73 -4.89 -21.52 21.78
N GLY A 74 -4.42 -20.67 22.69
CA GLY A 74 -3.11 -20.02 22.60
C GLY A 74 -1.93 -20.99 22.58
N THR A 75 -2.06 -22.19 23.18
CA THR A 75 -1.02 -23.24 23.14
C THR A 75 -0.77 -23.80 21.73
N ASP A 76 -1.73 -23.67 20.83
CA ASP A 76 -1.61 -24.14 19.44
C ASP A 76 -1.07 -23.04 18.50
N TYR A 77 -0.88 -21.83 19.04
CA TYR A 77 -0.35 -20.70 18.26
C TYR A 77 1.16 -20.87 18.07
N THR A 78 1.55 -21.11 16.83
CA THR A 78 2.95 -21.40 16.46
C THR A 78 3.63 -20.17 15.86
N LEU A 79 4.97 -20.20 15.74
CA LEU A 79 5.72 -19.16 15.07
C LEU A 79 5.24 -18.93 13.62
N GLY A 80 4.99 -20.03 12.87
CA GLY A 80 4.46 -19.93 11.52
C GLY A 80 3.10 -19.24 11.45
N ALA A 81 2.20 -19.58 12.39
CA ALA A 81 0.87 -18.97 12.49
C ALA A 81 0.95 -17.46 12.81
N MET A 82 1.80 -17.09 13.77
CA MET A 82 2.08 -15.69 14.13
C MET A 82 2.61 -14.91 12.93
N TYR A 83 3.63 -15.46 12.28
CA TYR A 83 4.25 -14.83 11.10
C TYR A 83 3.24 -14.61 9.98
N ALA A 84 2.45 -15.63 9.67
CA ALA A 84 1.44 -15.53 8.63
C ALA A 84 0.37 -14.49 8.98
N GLN A 85 -0.12 -14.46 10.21
CA GLN A 85 -1.15 -13.52 10.64
C GLN A 85 -0.67 -12.08 10.52
N GLU A 86 0.56 -11.77 10.93
CA GLU A 86 1.05 -10.40 10.96
C GLU A 86 1.57 -9.91 9.61
N MET A 87 2.24 -10.76 8.83
CA MET A 87 2.94 -10.32 7.63
C MET A 87 2.14 -10.47 6.34
N LEU A 88 1.26 -11.48 6.25
CA LEU A 88 0.67 -11.89 4.97
C LEU A 88 -0.17 -10.79 4.32
N LEU A 89 -1.04 -10.16 5.08
CA LEU A 89 -1.93 -9.13 4.57
C LEU A 89 -1.16 -7.88 4.11
N PHE A 90 -0.22 -7.41 4.94
CA PHE A 90 0.58 -6.21 4.59
C PHE A 90 1.46 -6.45 3.38
N CYS A 91 2.14 -7.61 3.32
CA CYS A 91 2.97 -7.95 2.17
C CYS A 91 2.11 -8.11 0.90
N GLY A 92 0.93 -8.70 1.02
CA GLY A 92 -0.04 -8.78 -0.07
C GLY A 92 -0.52 -7.41 -0.53
N LEU A 93 -0.81 -6.50 0.38
CA LEU A 93 -1.18 -5.12 0.07
C LEU A 93 -0.07 -4.39 -0.69
N PHE A 94 1.20 -4.53 -0.25
CA PHE A 94 2.33 -3.96 -0.99
C PHE A 94 2.46 -4.55 -2.39
N ALA A 95 2.31 -5.88 -2.55
CA ALA A 95 2.32 -6.52 -3.85
C ALA A 95 1.21 -6.00 -4.76
N MET A 96 -0.01 -5.79 -4.24
CA MET A 96 -1.13 -5.18 -4.98
C MET A 96 -0.79 -3.78 -5.48
N ILE A 97 -0.25 -2.93 -4.60
CA ILE A 97 0.10 -1.54 -4.93
C ILE A 97 1.22 -1.49 -5.97
N ILE A 98 2.30 -2.26 -5.77
CA ILE A 98 3.44 -2.30 -6.69
C ILE A 98 3.00 -2.77 -8.07
N SER A 99 2.23 -3.86 -8.16
CA SER A 99 1.71 -4.38 -9.43
C SER A 99 0.74 -3.40 -10.10
N ALA A 100 -0.11 -2.72 -9.33
CA ALA A 100 -1.01 -1.70 -9.86
C ALA A 100 -0.25 -0.52 -10.49
N LEU A 101 0.75 0.00 -9.79
CA LEU A 101 1.59 1.10 -10.30
C LEU A 101 2.38 0.68 -11.54
N HIS A 102 2.87 -0.55 -11.59
CA HIS A 102 3.54 -1.11 -12.74
C HIS A 102 2.62 -1.16 -13.96
N VAL A 103 1.43 -1.74 -13.81
CA VAL A 103 0.46 -1.88 -14.91
C VAL A 103 0.03 -0.52 -15.45
N VAL A 104 -0.34 0.44 -14.59
CA VAL A 104 -0.72 1.79 -15.05
C VAL A 104 0.44 2.47 -15.80
N SER A 105 1.68 2.28 -15.32
CA SER A 105 2.86 2.91 -15.94
C SER A 105 3.14 2.40 -17.36
N HIS A 106 2.80 1.14 -17.66
CA HIS A 106 3.05 0.48 -18.96
C HIS A 106 1.80 0.41 -19.86
N THR A 107 0.66 0.87 -19.36
CA THR A 107 -0.59 0.95 -20.15
C THR A 107 -1.00 2.40 -20.33
N ARG A 108 -1.77 2.95 -19.40
CA ARG A 108 -2.37 4.28 -19.55
C ARG A 108 -1.35 5.40 -19.66
N LYS A 109 -0.24 5.32 -18.90
CA LYS A 109 0.80 6.34 -18.95
C LYS A 109 1.56 6.34 -20.28
N GLU A 110 1.86 5.17 -20.85
CA GLU A 110 2.50 5.08 -22.17
C GLU A 110 1.55 5.55 -23.28
N GLU A 111 0.25 5.30 -23.14
CA GLU A 111 -0.77 5.82 -24.05
C GLU A 111 -0.87 7.36 -23.96
N GLU A 112 -0.90 7.91 -22.75
CA GLU A 112 -0.92 9.35 -22.48
C GLU A 112 0.32 10.09 -23.04
N LEU A 113 1.47 9.39 -23.09
CA LEU A 113 2.72 9.89 -23.66
C LEU A 113 2.84 9.69 -25.18
N GLY A 114 1.84 9.09 -25.85
CA GLY A 114 1.86 8.78 -27.27
C GLY A 114 2.75 7.61 -27.67
N LEU A 115 3.40 6.93 -26.70
CA LEU A 115 4.29 5.80 -26.98
C LEU A 115 3.54 4.59 -27.56
N THR A 116 2.29 4.39 -27.15
CA THR A 116 1.44 3.33 -27.70
C THR A 116 1.11 3.55 -29.15
N GLU A 117 0.91 4.81 -29.59
CA GLU A 117 0.69 5.16 -31.00
C GLU A 117 1.92 4.85 -31.85
N LEU A 118 3.10 5.17 -31.33
CA LEU A 118 4.37 4.86 -31.99
C LEU A 118 4.54 3.34 -32.17
N VAL A 119 4.25 2.54 -31.14
CA VAL A 119 4.31 1.07 -31.21
C VAL A 119 3.30 0.53 -32.22
N ARG A 120 2.10 1.09 -32.29
CA ARG A 120 1.05 0.69 -33.23
C ARG A 120 1.28 1.11 -34.68
N SER A 121 2.23 2.02 -34.94
CA SER A 121 2.66 2.30 -36.33
C SER A 121 3.37 1.10 -36.99
N PHE A 122 3.82 0.14 -36.17
CA PHE A 122 4.33 -1.15 -36.64
C PHE A 122 3.23 -2.20 -36.68
N ARG A 123 3.51 -3.38 -37.26
CA ARG A 123 2.56 -4.51 -37.31
C ARG A 123 2.40 -5.18 -35.94
N VAL A 124 1.83 -4.45 -34.99
CA VAL A 124 1.54 -4.91 -33.63
C VAL A 124 0.04 -4.96 -33.39
N GLY A 125 -0.45 -6.01 -32.77
CA GLY A 125 -1.88 -6.18 -32.49
C GLY A 125 -2.39 -5.15 -31.48
N ARG A 126 -3.68 -4.82 -31.58
CA ARG A 126 -4.32 -3.80 -30.72
C ARG A 126 -4.16 -4.06 -29.22
N GLN A 127 -4.28 -5.34 -28.82
CA GLN A 127 -4.22 -5.78 -27.42
C GLN A 127 -2.86 -6.38 -27.04
N ALA A 128 -1.89 -6.33 -27.95
CA ALA A 128 -0.56 -6.91 -27.72
C ALA A 128 0.18 -6.25 -26.58
N ASN A 129 0.00 -4.92 -26.39
CA ASN A 129 0.60 -4.18 -25.29
C ASN A 129 0.06 -4.67 -23.94
N SER A 130 -1.25 -4.69 -23.77
CA SER A 130 -1.89 -5.11 -22.51
C SER A 130 -1.57 -6.57 -22.17
N LEU A 131 -1.51 -7.46 -23.17
CA LEU A 131 -1.10 -8.84 -22.95
C LEU A 131 0.37 -8.95 -22.54
N ALA A 132 1.26 -8.16 -23.13
CA ALA A 132 2.67 -8.13 -22.76
C ALA A 132 2.87 -7.66 -21.31
N VAL A 133 2.17 -6.59 -20.90
CA VAL A 133 2.21 -6.04 -19.54
C VAL A 133 1.67 -7.03 -18.52
N ILE A 134 0.54 -7.70 -18.80
CA ILE A 134 0.00 -8.74 -17.92
C ILE A 134 1.00 -9.88 -17.79
N SER A 135 1.58 -10.34 -18.92
CA SER A 135 2.56 -11.44 -18.89
C SER A 135 3.79 -11.11 -18.06
N GLU A 136 4.27 -9.85 -18.13
CA GLU A 136 5.37 -9.36 -17.31
C GLU A 136 4.99 -9.30 -15.83
N MET A 137 3.80 -8.77 -15.49
CA MET A 137 3.28 -8.74 -14.14
C MET A 137 3.13 -10.15 -13.54
N LEU A 138 2.64 -11.11 -14.32
CA LEU A 138 2.54 -12.53 -13.91
C LEU A 138 3.93 -13.10 -13.62
N LEU A 139 4.93 -12.83 -14.47
CA LEU A 139 6.32 -13.25 -14.25
C LEU A 139 6.88 -12.66 -12.95
N ILE A 140 6.70 -11.37 -12.72
CA ILE A 140 7.19 -10.67 -11.51
C ILE A 140 6.60 -11.31 -10.25
N ASN A 141 5.28 -11.48 -10.22
CA ASN A 141 4.60 -12.03 -9.04
C ASN A 141 4.91 -13.53 -8.84
N LEU A 142 5.07 -14.30 -9.91
CA LEU A 142 5.52 -15.69 -9.82
C LEU A 142 6.91 -15.79 -9.19
N LEU A 143 7.86 -14.99 -9.69
CA LEU A 143 9.23 -14.95 -9.14
C LEU A 143 9.21 -14.50 -7.66
N LEU A 144 8.37 -13.53 -7.32
CA LEU A 144 8.19 -13.06 -5.94
C LEU A 144 7.68 -14.19 -5.04
N GLY A 145 6.61 -14.89 -5.41
CA GLY A 145 6.04 -15.97 -4.61
C GLY A 145 7.00 -17.13 -4.42
N LEU A 146 7.74 -17.53 -5.47
CA LEU A 146 8.76 -18.58 -5.41
C LEU A 146 9.94 -18.17 -4.51
N LEU A 147 10.39 -16.92 -4.60
CA LEU A 147 11.47 -16.41 -3.75
C LEU A 147 11.07 -16.43 -2.28
N ILE A 148 9.86 -15.95 -1.95
CA ILE A 148 9.34 -15.92 -0.58
C ILE A 148 9.25 -17.34 -0.01
N GLY A 149 8.60 -18.26 -0.72
CA GLY A 149 8.45 -19.65 -0.27
C GLY A 149 9.82 -20.33 -0.07
N GLY A 150 10.76 -20.13 -1.01
CA GLY A 150 12.13 -20.67 -0.92
C GLY A 150 12.92 -20.09 0.26
N LEU A 151 12.83 -18.77 0.50
CA LEU A 151 13.48 -18.12 1.64
C LEU A 151 12.94 -18.62 2.97
N MET A 152 11.62 -18.70 3.14
CA MET A 152 11.02 -19.18 4.38
C MET A 152 11.44 -20.61 4.71
N MET A 153 11.49 -21.48 3.71
CA MET A 153 11.98 -22.85 3.89
C MET A 153 13.45 -22.93 4.29
N SER A 154 14.29 -21.99 3.82
CA SER A 154 15.74 -22.02 4.05
C SER A 154 16.12 -21.84 5.52
N PHE A 155 15.25 -21.28 6.36
CA PHE A 155 15.47 -21.11 7.80
C PHE A 155 15.31 -22.40 8.60
N GLY A 156 14.66 -23.44 8.05
CA GLY A 156 14.53 -24.74 8.70
C GLY A 156 13.68 -24.74 9.99
N VAL A 157 12.79 -23.77 10.13
CA VAL A 157 11.87 -23.66 11.29
C VAL A 157 10.82 -24.76 11.21
N LYS A 158 10.67 -25.57 12.28
CA LYS A 158 9.79 -26.75 12.30
C LYS A 158 8.30 -26.43 12.01
N THR A 159 7.85 -25.23 12.36
CA THR A 159 6.45 -24.78 12.17
C THR A 159 6.21 -24.11 10.84
N ILE A 160 7.23 -23.98 10.00
CA ILE A 160 7.19 -23.43 8.64
C ILE A 160 7.46 -24.58 7.68
N ASP A 161 6.41 -25.28 7.29
CA ASP A 161 6.47 -26.38 6.33
C ASP A 161 6.46 -25.86 4.88
N ALA A 162 6.79 -26.74 3.94
CA ALA A 162 6.87 -26.40 2.53
C ALA A 162 5.51 -25.96 1.96
N GLU A 163 4.44 -26.66 2.35
CA GLU A 163 3.10 -26.34 1.88
C GLU A 163 2.68 -24.93 2.31
N GLY A 164 2.80 -24.62 3.60
CA GLY A 164 2.50 -23.30 4.14
C GLY A 164 3.37 -22.20 3.57
N ALA A 165 4.69 -22.45 3.35
CA ALA A 165 5.62 -21.47 2.80
C ALA A 165 5.25 -21.09 1.35
N PHE A 166 4.93 -22.06 0.50
CA PHE A 166 4.50 -21.78 -0.87
C PHE A 166 3.07 -21.24 -0.93
N LEU A 167 2.21 -21.61 0.01
CA LEU A 167 0.88 -21.01 0.14
C LEU A 167 0.99 -19.53 0.55
N PHE A 168 1.88 -19.18 1.48
CA PHE A 168 2.16 -17.82 1.89
C PHE A 168 2.70 -16.99 0.71
N GLY A 169 3.75 -17.47 0.03
CA GLY A 169 4.30 -16.82 -1.15
C GLY A 169 3.29 -16.69 -2.31
N GLY A 170 2.51 -17.74 -2.54
CA GLY A 170 1.43 -17.77 -3.54
C GLY A 170 0.31 -16.78 -3.25
N SER A 171 -0.05 -16.60 -1.98
CA SER A 171 -1.05 -15.61 -1.56
C SER A 171 -0.59 -14.18 -1.86
N ILE A 172 0.68 -13.85 -1.57
CA ILE A 172 1.27 -12.55 -1.90
C ILE A 172 1.35 -12.35 -3.42
N ALA A 173 1.76 -13.38 -4.16
CA ALA A 173 1.83 -13.33 -5.62
C ALA A 173 0.46 -13.07 -6.24
N LEU A 174 -0.58 -13.77 -5.80
CA LEU A 174 -1.94 -13.57 -6.29
C LEU A 174 -2.52 -12.22 -5.86
N ALA A 175 -2.20 -11.73 -4.67
CA ALA A 175 -2.53 -10.36 -4.28
C ALA A 175 -1.97 -9.35 -5.30
N GLY A 176 -0.70 -9.47 -5.65
CA GLY A 176 -0.10 -8.64 -6.69
C GLY A 176 -0.84 -8.73 -8.03
N ILE A 177 -1.22 -9.93 -8.45
CA ILE A 177 -1.98 -10.14 -9.68
C ILE A 177 -3.35 -9.45 -9.60
N ILE A 178 -4.09 -9.58 -8.49
CA ILE A 178 -5.36 -8.86 -8.27
C ILE A 178 -5.16 -7.35 -8.42
N GLY A 179 -4.15 -6.78 -7.76
CA GLY A 179 -3.85 -5.34 -7.87
C GLY A 179 -3.57 -4.91 -9.31
N GLY A 180 -2.80 -5.70 -10.05
CA GLY A 180 -2.48 -5.44 -11.45
C GLY A 180 -3.69 -5.52 -12.39
N VAL A 181 -4.57 -6.53 -12.24
CA VAL A 181 -5.76 -6.62 -13.10
C VAL A 181 -6.80 -5.54 -12.78
N LEU A 182 -6.94 -5.14 -11.51
CA LEU A 182 -7.75 -3.97 -11.14
C LEU A 182 -7.22 -2.71 -11.81
N ALA A 183 -5.90 -2.50 -11.78
CA ALA A 183 -5.25 -1.38 -12.44
C ALA A 183 -5.42 -1.40 -13.95
N LEU A 184 -5.40 -2.59 -14.56
CA LEU A 184 -5.63 -2.74 -16.00
C LEU A 184 -7.05 -2.31 -16.39
N VAL A 185 -8.06 -2.72 -15.63
CA VAL A 185 -9.45 -2.29 -15.85
C VAL A 185 -9.58 -0.78 -15.64
N MET A 186 -9.03 -0.23 -14.55
CA MET A 186 -9.07 1.21 -14.29
C MET A 186 -8.33 2.02 -15.36
N SER A 187 -7.28 1.45 -15.96
CA SER A 187 -6.58 2.06 -17.10
C SER A 187 -7.44 2.14 -18.37
N GLN A 188 -8.46 1.31 -18.51
CA GLN A 188 -9.44 1.43 -19.61
C GLN A 188 -10.52 2.47 -19.26
N ILE A 189 -10.95 2.54 -18.01
CA ILE A 189 -12.04 3.41 -17.57
C ILE A 189 -11.59 4.87 -17.50
N MET A 190 -10.43 5.14 -16.93
CA MET A 190 -9.94 6.50 -16.70
C MET A 190 -9.23 7.08 -17.93
N ALA A 191 -9.40 8.38 -18.17
CA ALA A 191 -8.76 9.08 -19.29
C ALA A 191 -7.28 9.38 -19.03
N THR A 192 -6.83 9.45 -17.78
CA THR A 192 -5.44 9.79 -17.39
C THR A 192 -4.79 8.73 -16.51
N SER A 193 -3.47 8.64 -16.58
CA SER A 193 -2.67 7.74 -15.73
C SER A 193 -2.80 8.09 -14.23
N THR A 194 -2.92 9.37 -13.91
CA THR A 194 -3.18 9.83 -12.54
C THR A 194 -4.55 9.39 -12.06
N GLY A 195 -5.58 9.49 -12.91
CA GLY A 195 -6.93 9.00 -12.64
C GLY A 195 -6.96 7.48 -12.45
N ALA A 196 -6.30 6.72 -13.33
CA ALA A 196 -6.20 5.27 -13.23
C ALA A 196 -5.49 4.82 -11.94
N THR A 197 -4.36 5.46 -11.60
CA THR A 197 -3.65 5.17 -10.35
C THR A 197 -4.51 5.50 -9.13
N GLY A 198 -5.09 6.71 -9.10
CA GLY A 198 -5.90 7.17 -7.97
C GLY A 198 -7.13 6.30 -7.73
N SER A 199 -7.86 5.94 -8.79
CA SER A 199 -9.04 5.07 -8.68
C SER A 199 -8.68 3.65 -8.27
N THR A 200 -7.57 3.09 -8.78
CA THR A 200 -7.10 1.75 -8.38
C THR A 200 -6.71 1.71 -6.92
N LEU A 201 -5.89 2.67 -6.45
CA LEU A 201 -5.46 2.73 -5.05
C LEU A 201 -6.64 3.01 -4.10
N SER A 202 -7.60 3.84 -4.52
CA SER A 202 -8.83 4.08 -3.75
C SER A 202 -9.68 2.81 -3.65
N LEU A 203 -9.78 2.03 -4.71
CA LEU A 203 -10.50 0.75 -4.69
C LEU A 203 -9.80 -0.27 -3.79
N ILE A 204 -8.47 -0.39 -3.86
CA ILE A 204 -7.68 -1.26 -2.96
C ILE A 204 -7.89 -0.83 -1.50
N GLY A 205 -7.83 0.47 -1.21
CA GLY A 205 -8.09 1.02 0.13
C GLY A 205 -9.52 0.74 0.61
N LEU A 206 -10.52 0.87 -0.28
CA LEU A 206 -11.91 0.54 0.05
C LEU A 206 -12.07 -0.96 0.38
N LEU A 207 -11.48 -1.83 -0.42
CA LEU A 207 -11.49 -3.28 -0.14
C LEU A 207 -10.84 -3.59 1.22
N TYR A 208 -9.75 -2.90 1.57
CA TYR A 208 -9.10 -3.04 2.87
C TYR A 208 -10.02 -2.60 4.03
N ILE A 209 -10.70 -1.47 3.91
CA ILE A 209 -11.62 -0.97 4.95
C ILE A 209 -12.84 -1.89 5.10
N VAL A 210 -13.43 -2.31 3.98
CA VAL A 210 -14.59 -3.22 4.00
C VAL A 210 -14.23 -4.55 4.67
N ARG A 211 -13.06 -5.16 4.31
CA ARG A 211 -12.65 -6.40 4.95
C ARG A 211 -12.37 -6.20 6.45
N ALA A 212 -11.75 -5.07 6.84
CA ALA A 212 -11.49 -4.78 8.25
C ALA A 212 -12.78 -4.80 9.10
N GLY A 213 -13.86 -4.26 8.57
CA GLY A 213 -15.19 -4.31 9.20
C GLY A 213 -15.80 -5.71 9.20
N THR A 214 -15.70 -6.45 8.11
CA THR A 214 -16.27 -7.82 8.02
C THR A 214 -15.50 -8.83 8.86
N ASP A 215 -14.19 -8.68 9.01
CA ASP A 215 -13.37 -9.58 9.83
C ASP A 215 -13.75 -9.56 11.31
N VAL A 216 -14.20 -8.39 11.79
CA VAL A 216 -14.65 -8.24 13.19
C VAL A 216 -16.12 -8.62 13.36
N SER A 217 -16.97 -8.31 12.36
CA SER A 217 -18.43 -8.50 12.48
C SER A 217 -18.91 -9.88 12.02
N ASN A 218 -18.49 -10.32 10.85
CA ASN A 218 -18.85 -11.60 10.25
C ASN A 218 -17.80 -12.02 9.22
N LEU A 219 -16.93 -12.96 9.60
CA LEU A 219 -15.82 -13.43 8.79
C LEU A 219 -16.25 -14.07 7.45
N ASP A 220 -17.45 -14.66 7.38
CA ASP A 220 -17.97 -15.27 6.14
C ASP A 220 -18.12 -14.24 5.02
N LEU A 221 -18.39 -12.98 5.36
CA LEU A 221 -18.47 -11.90 4.40
C LEU A 221 -17.09 -11.53 3.82
N SER A 222 -16.01 -11.76 4.56
CA SER A 222 -14.64 -11.50 4.08
C SER A 222 -14.24 -12.45 2.95
N MET A 223 -14.90 -13.61 2.80
CA MET A 223 -14.72 -14.52 1.65
C MET A 223 -15.22 -13.94 0.31
N PHE A 224 -16.09 -12.94 0.34
CA PHE A 224 -16.53 -12.22 -0.87
C PHE A 224 -15.62 -11.03 -1.23
N ASN A 225 -14.67 -10.72 -0.37
CA ASN A 225 -13.73 -9.63 -0.58
C ASN A 225 -12.40 -10.15 -1.14
N PRO A 226 -11.93 -9.67 -2.32
CA PRO A 226 -10.65 -10.07 -2.89
C PRO A 226 -9.44 -9.86 -1.95
N MET A 227 -9.52 -8.88 -1.03
CA MET A 227 -8.49 -8.66 -0.02
C MET A 227 -8.49 -9.76 1.05
N GLY A 228 -9.66 -10.32 1.38
CA GLY A 228 -9.80 -11.45 2.32
C GLY A 228 -9.12 -12.71 1.83
N TRP A 229 -9.11 -12.95 0.51
CA TRP A 229 -8.48 -14.16 -0.05
C TRP A 229 -6.98 -14.25 0.19
N ILE A 230 -6.31 -13.15 0.54
CA ILE A 230 -4.88 -13.14 0.84
C ILE A 230 -4.60 -13.94 2.11
N TYR A 231 -5.28 -13.63 3.23
CA TYR A 231 -4.99 -14.19 4.55
C TYR A 231 -5.90 -15.34 4.97
N LEU A 232 -7.11 -15.47 4.38
CA LEU A 232 -8.01 -16.60 4.63
C LEU A 232 -7.48 -17.94 4.08
N THR A 233 -6.32 -17.92 3.45
CA THR A 233 -5.52 -19.11 3.12
C THR A 233 -4.96 -19.79 4.37
N TYR A 234 -4.76 -19.02 5.46
CA TYR A 234 -4.25 -19.52 6.75
C TYR A 234 -3.02 -20.42 6.61
N PRO A 235 -1.90 -19.92 6.04
CA PRO A 235 -0.67 -20.70 5.92
C PRO A 235 -0.18 -21.19 7.29
N PHE A 236 0.50 -22.33 7.31
CA PHE A 236 1.05 -22.97 8.51
C PHE A 236 0.01 -23.37 9.58
N THR A 237 -1.29 -23.30 9.22
CA THR A 237 -2.39 -23.71 10.11
C THR A 237 -3.37 -24.61 9.38
N LYS A 238 -4.30 -24.03 8.61
CA LYS A 238 -5.29 -24.79 7.82
C LYS A 238 -4.84 -25.08 6.41
N ASN A 239 -3.86 -24.35 5.88
CA ASN A 239 -3.37 -24.41 4.51
C ASN A 239 -4.52 -24.47 3.48
N ASN A 240 -5.43 -23.49 3.54
CA ASN A 240 -6.62 -23.46 2.69
C ASN A 240 -6.30 -22.85 1.31
N TRP A 241 -6.32 -23.68 0.26
CA TRP A 241 -6.06 -23.26 -1.12
C TRP A 241 -7.26 -22.64 -1.84
N LEU A 242 -8.46 -22.79 -1.28
CA LEU A 242 -9.70 -22.32 -1.94
C LEU A 242 -9.72 -20.81 -2.22
N PRO A 243 -9.26 -19.90 -1.31
CA PRO A 243 -9.19 -18.47 -1.60
C PRO A 243 -8.29 -18.15 -2.80
N LEU A 244 -7.21 -18.91 -3.03
CA LEU A 244 -6.35 -18.72 -4.18
C LEU A 244 -7.07 -19.05 -5.49
N LEU A 245 -7.93 -20.05 -5.49
CA LEU A 245 -8.76 -20.38 -6.65
C LEU A 245 -9.71 -19.23 -6.98
N PHE A 246 -10.36 -18.62 -5.96
CA PHE A 246 -11.21 -17.44 -6.17
C PHE A 246 -10.40 -16.25 -6.71
N ALA A 247 -9.19 -16.03 -6.21
CA ALA A 247 -8.28 -14.98 -6.67
C ALA A 247 -7.88 -15.19 -8.15
N LEU A 248 -7.62 -16.44 -8.58
CA LEU A 248 -7.32 -16.78 -9.96
C LEU A 248 -8.52 -16.55 -10.89
N ILE A 249 -9.71 -17.02 -10.51
CA ILE A 249 -10.94 -16.82 -11.27
C ILE A 249 -11.25 -15.33 -11.42
N PHE A 250 -11.16 -14.57 -10.33
CA PHE A 250 -11.33 -13.13 -10.33
C PHE A 250 -10.36 -12.44 -11.29
N SER A 251 -9.07 -12.80 -11.19
CA SER A 251 -8.03 -12.22 -12.04
C SER A 251 -8.25 -12.52 -13.51
N LEU A 252 -8.71 -13.73 -13.86
CA LEU A 252 -9.04 -14.11 -15.22
C LEU A 252 -10.25 -13.31 -15.74
N VAL A 253 -11.32 -13.21 -14.96
CA VAL A 253 -12.53 -12.46 -15.31
C VAL A 253 -12.20 -10.98 -15.54
N PHE A 254 -11.43 -10.36 -14.63
CA PHE A 254 -11.05 -8.95 -14.76
C PHE A 254 -10.07 -8.70 -15.91
N THR A 255 -9.20 -9.66 -16.22
CA THR A 255 -8.35 -9.62 -17.41
C THR A 255 -9.19 -9.62 -18.69
N VAL A 256 -10.15 -10.54 -18.80
CA VAL A 256 -11.07 -10.60 -19.95
C VAL A 256 -11.89 -9.31 -20.04
N LEU A 257 -12.42 -8.82 -18.93
CA LEU A 257 -13.13 -7.54 -18.87
C LEU A 257 -12.27 -6.38 -19.39
N ALA A 258 -11.01 -6.30 -18.97
CA ALA A 258 -10.11 -5.25 -19.44
C ALA A 258 -9.88 -5.32 -20.95
N PHE A 259 -9.69 -6.51 -21.52
CA PHE A 259 -9.56 -6.69 -22.98
C PHE A 259 -10.83 -6.32 -23.73
N VAL A 260 -12.01 -6.67 -23.21
CA VAL A 260 -13.29 -6.25 -23.79
C VAL A 260 -13.43 -4.74 -23.78
N LEU A 261 -13.10 -4.08 -22.66
CA LEU A 261 -13.14 -2.64 -22.58
C LEU A 261 -12.11 -1.99 -23.53
N GLU A 262 -10.89 -2.51 -23.62
CA GLU A 262 -9.87 -2.01 -24.55
C GLU A 262 -10.31 -2.10 -26.02
N GLU A 263 -11.05 -3.14 -26.38
CA GLU A 263 -11.55 -3.34 -27.74
C GLU A 263 -12.57 -2.29 -28.16
N HIS A 264 -13.44 -1.86 -27.23
CA HIS A 264 -14.58 -0.98 -27.52
C HIS A 264 -14.30 0.49 -27.24
N ARG A 265 -13.11 0.88 -26.76
CA ARG A 265 -12.76 2.27 -26.53
C ARG A 265 -11.79 2.81 -27.59
N ASP A 266 -11.90 4.06 -27.92
CA ASP A 266 -10.92 4.74 -28.78
C ASP A 266 -9.57 4.93 -28.04
N MET A 267 -8.48 4.92 -28.81
CA MET A 267 -7.15 5.17 -28.27
C MET A 267 -7.04 6.59 -27.74
N GLY A 268 -6.41 6.76 -26.59
CA GLY A 268 -6.32 8.05 -25.90
C GLY A 268 -7.57 8.39 -25.07
N ALA A 269 -8.73 7.84 -25.36
CA ALA A 269 -9.96 8.08 -24.60
C ALA A 269 -10.07 7.15 -23.38
N GLY A 270 -10.82 7.55 -22.38
CA GLY A 270 -11.32 6.71 -21.29
C GLY A 270 -12.85 6.64 -21.35
N TYR A 271 -13.45 5.62 -20.72
CA TYR A 271 -14.91 5.57 -20.59
C TYR A 271 -15.47 6.71 -19.72
N LEU A 272 -14.69 7.16 -18.73
CA LEU A 272 -14.99 8.38 -17.97
C LEU A 272 -14.26 9.55 -18.62
N PRO A 273 -14.97 10.45 -19.29
CA PRO A 273 -14.35 11.62 -19.91
C PRO A 273 -13.81 12.58 -18.85
N GLU A 274 -12.75 13.29 -19.22
CA GLU A 274 -12.28 14.40 -18.39
C GLU A 274 -13.36 15.48 -18.30
N ARG A 275 -13.51 16.04 -17.10
CA ARG A 275 -14.41 17.19 -16.92
C ARG A 275 -13.78 18.41 -17.59
N GLU A 276 -14.58 19.12 -18.36
CA GLU A 276 -14.17 20.40 -18.91
C GLU A 276 -13.68 21.31 -17.78
N GLY A 277 -12.47 21.83 -17.96
CA GLY A 277 -11.89 22.78 -17.04
C GLY A 277 -12.64 24.13 -17.09
N ARG A 278 -12.33 25.02 -16.16
CA ARG A 278 -12.86 26.40 -16.21
C ARG A 278 -12.19 27.15 -17.36
N ALA A 279 -12.97 27.91 -18.11
CA ALA A 279 -12.47 28.76 -19.19
C ALA A 279 -11.49 29.84 -18.70
N THR A 280 -11.58 30.24 -17.41
CA THR A 280 -10.72 31.26 -16.81
C THR A 280 -10.06 30.74 -15.55
N ALA A 281 -8.77 31.09 -15.32
CA ALA A 281 -8.03 30.76 -14.13
C ALA A 281 -8.64 31.44 -12.89
N LYS A 282 -8.67 30.72 -11.74
CA LYS A 282 -8.99 31.33 -10.45
C LYS A 282 -7.88 32.31 -10.05
N LYS A 283 -8.24 33.40 -9.35
CA LYS A 283 -7.25 34.40 -8.86
C LYS A 283 -6.08 33.75 -8.07
N SER A 284 -6.35 32.68 -7.32
CA SER A 284 -5.30 31.94 -6.59
C SER A 284 -4.26 31.32 -7.51
N LEU A 285 -4.59 30.97 -8.75
CA LEU A 285 -3.66 30.37 -9.73
C LEU A 285 -2.78 31.41 -10.43
N LEU A 286 -3.03 32.69 -10.24
CA LEU A 286 -2.21 33.77 -10.76
C LEU A 286 -0.98 34.05 -9.89
N SER A 287 -0.80 33.32 -8.79
CA SER A 287 0.37 33.39 -7.92
C SER A 287 1.13 32.04 -7.93
N VAL A 288 2.45 32.09 -7.79
CA VAL A 288 3.30 30.90 -7.72
C VAL A 288 2.87 29.97 -6.57
N PRO A 289 2.66 30.47 -5.31
CA PRO A 289 2.20 29.61 -4.22
C PRO A 289 0.84 28.94 -4.49
N GLY A 290 -0.11 29.67 -5.05
CA GLY A 290 -1.42 29.12 -5.38
C GLY A 290 -1.38 28.06 -6.48
N LEU A 291 -0.52 28.25 -7.49
CA LEU A 291 -0.30 27.26 -8.53
C LEU A 291 0.31 25.97 -7.96
N PHE A 292 1.39 26.10 -7.17
CA PHE A 292 2.07 24.94 -6.58
C PHE A 292 1.20 24.20 -5.55
N PHE A 293 0.41 24.93 -4.76
CA PHE A 293 -0.60 24.32 -3.91
C PHE A 293 -1.62 23.51 -4.72
N LYS A 294 -2.10 24.06 -5.84
CA LYS A 294 -3.07 23.35 -6.69
C LYS A 294 -2.47 22.08 -7.29
N ILE A 295 -1.21 22.11 -7.73
CA ILE A 295 -0.51 20.96 -8.30
C ILE A 295 -0.32 19.85 -7.23
N ASN A 296 0.00 20.22 -5.99
CA ASN A 296 0.25 19.29 -4.89
C ASN A 296 -1.01 18.89 -4.11
N LYS A 297 -2.13 19.58 -4.28
CA LYS A 297 -3.35 19.43 -3.48
C LYS A 297 -3.80 17.98 -3.31
N GLY A 298 -3.81 17.18 -4.37
CA GLY A 298 -4.25 15.79 -4.32
C GLY A 298 -3.37 14.94 -3.42
N VAL A 299 -2.05 15.04 -3.57
CA VAL A 299 -1.06 14.32 -2.76
C VAL A 299 -1.16 14.78 -1.30
N MET A 300 -1.20 16.10 -1.05
CA MET A 300 -1.32 16.63 0.31
C MET A 300 -2.56 16.13 1.01
N ILE A 301 -3.75 16.26 0.40
CA ILE A 301 -5.00 15.81 1.03
C ILE A 301 -4.96 14.31 1.31
N GLY A 302 -4.51 13.49 0.36
CA GLY A 302 -4.41 12.04 0.55
C GLY A 302 -3.54 11.66 1.76
N TRP A 303 -2.34 12.24 1.86
CA TRP A 303 -1.46 12.00 2.99
C TRP A 303 -1.99 12.55 4.32
N LEU A 304 -2.58 13.76 4.33
CA LEU A 304 -3.15 14.33 5.56
C LEU A 304 -4.30 13.48 6.11
N ILE A 305 -5.16 12.94 5.25
CA ILE A 305 -6.20 11.98 5.65
C ILE A 305 -5.56 10.70 6.20
N ALA A 306 -4.54 10.16 5.51
CA ALA A 306 -3.83 8.97 5.96
C ALA A 306 -3.22 9.16 7.35
N PHE A 307 -2.63 10.31 7.65
CA PHE A 307 -2.05 10.59 8.97
C PHE A 307 -3.09 10.66 10.08
N VAL A 308 -4.26 11.24 9.83
CA VAL A 308 -5.38 11.22 10.79
C VAL A 308 -5.83 9.78 11.06
N VAL A 309 -6.02 8.98 10.00
CA VAL A 309 -6.47 7.59 10.13
C VAL A 309 -5.42 6.74 10.86
N MET A 310 -4.14 6.89 10.54
CA MET A 310 -3.05 6.18 11.23
C MET A 310 -2.95 6.59 12.69
N GLY A 311 -2.99 7.89 12.99
CA GLY A 311 -3.01 8.38 14.36
C GLY A 311 -4.19 7.80 15.15
N ALA A 312 -5.39 7.83 14.55
CA ALA A 312 -6.59 7.27 15.17
C ALA A 312 -6.49 5.75 15.41
N ALA A 313 -5.92 5.00 14.46
CA ALA A 313 -5.70 3.56 14.60
C ALA A 313 -4.76 3.24 15.77
N TYR A 314 -3.62 3.94 15.86
CA TYR A 314 -2.71 3.77 17.01
C TYR A 314 -3.32 4.23 18.34
N GLY A 315 -4.09 5.31 18.33
CA GLY A 315 -4.77 5.80 19.53
C GLY A 315 -5.83 4.85 20.08
N SER A 316 -6.47 4.06 19.21
CA SER A 316 -7.46 3.06 19.67
C SER A 316 -6.85 1.94 20.53
N ILE A 317 -5.54 1.70 20.41
CA ILE A 317 -4.83 0.66 21.18
C ILE A 317 -4.66 1.05 22.65
N TYR A 318 -4.77 2.33 23.01
CA TYR A 318 -4.57 2.81 24.37
C TYR A 318 -5.58 2.24 25.37
N GLY A 319 -6.79 1.90 24.92
CA GLY A 319 -7.81 1.25 25.77
C GLY A 319 -7.38 -0.12 26.32
N ASP A 320 -6.53 -0.84 25.60
CA ASP A 320 -6.03 -2.16 25.94
C ASP A 320 -4.53 -2.17 26.30
N MET A 321 -3.95 -0.99 26.54
CA MET A 321 -2.51 -0.81 26.76
C MET A 321 -1.99 -1.65 27.95
N GLN A 322 -2.76 -1.78 29.04
CA GLN A 322 -2.37 -2.59 30.20
C GLN A 322 -2.32 -4.09 29.85
N VAL A 323 -3.24 -4.57 29.02
CA VAL A 323 -3.25 -5.96 28.53
C VAL A 323 -2.07 -6.19 27.59
N PHE A 324 -1.82 -5.24 26.68
CA PHE A 324 -0.72 -5.27 25.72
C PHE A 324 0.66 -5.30 26.40
N LEU A 325 0.84 -4.54 27.47
CA LEU A 325 2.10 -4.48 28.23
C LEU A 325 2.22 -5.59 29.27
N GLY A 326 1.11 -6.05 29.83
CA GLY A 326 1.10 -7.08 30.88
C GLY A 326 1.46 -8.48 30.37
N GLY A 327 1.23 -8.77 29.09
CA GLY A 327 1.52 -10.07 28.47
C GLY A 327 2.96 -10.24 27.96
N ASN A 328 3.77 -9.15 27.89
CA ASN A 328 5.09 -9.20 27.29
C ASN A 328 6.14 -8.40 28.07
N GLU A 329 7.01 -9.10 28.81
CA GLU A 329 8.10 -8.49 29.59
C GLU A 329 9.06 -7.64 28.75
N LEU A 330 9.31 -8.00 27.48
CA LEU A 330 10.14 -7.22 26.55
C LEU A 330 9.48 -5.89 26.19
N MET A 331 8.18 -5.90 25.91
CA MET A 331 7.39 -4.71 25.65
C MET A 331 7.37 -3.81 26.90
N LYS A 332 7.16 -4.39 28.07
CA LYS A 332 7.20 -3.65 29.34
C LYS A 332 8.56 -2.99 29.57
N GLN A 333 9.65 -3.69 29.30
CA GLN A 333 11.02 -3.11 29.40
C GLN A 333 11.28 -2.00 28.38
N MET A 334 10.76 -2.11 27.15
CA MET A 334 10.90 -1.07 26.14
C MET A 334 10.17 0.23 26.51
N PHE A 335 9.03 0.13 27.19
CA PHE A 335 8.21 1.29 27.54
C PHE A 335 8.36 1.77 28.98
N THR A 336 9.12 1.08 29.85
CA THR A 336 9.37 1.51 31.22
C THR A 336 10.68 2.29 31.29
N GLN A 337 10.60 3.60 31.19
CA GLN A 337 11.72 4.50 31.47
C GLN A 337 11.58 5.09 32.89
N SER A 338 12.69 5.19 33.62
CA SER A 338 12.68 5.70 34.97
C SER A 338 12.20 7.16 35.00
N GLY A 339 11.08 7.43 35.67
CA GLY A 339 10.54 8.76 35.89
C GLY A 339 9.54 9.28 34.82
N VAL A 340 9.17 8.46 33.83
CA VAL A 340 8.19 8.81 32.79
C VAL A 340 7.02 7.84 32.88
N SER A 341 5.80 8.31 32.65
CA SER A 341 4.63 7.42 32.63
C SER A 341 4.70 6.46 31.42
N ILE A 342 4.07 5.28 31.56
CA ILE A 342 4.02 4.30 30.49
C ILE A 342 3.30 4.89 29.25
N GLU A 343 2.27 5.69 29.48
CA GLU A 343 1.55 6.43 28.44
C GLU A 343 2.47 7.36 27.63
N GLU A 344 3.28 8.16 28.34
CA GLU A 344 4.22 9.09 27.71
C GLU A 344 5.28 8.36 26.90
N SER A 345 5.86 7.28 27.44
CA SER A 345 6.87 6.47 26.74
C SER A 345 6.30 5.79 25.49
N PHE A 346 5.07 5.26 25.58
CA PHE A 346 4.37 4.66 24.47
C PHE A 346 4.02 5.70 23.40
N THR A 347 3.53 6.87 23.82
CA THR A 347 3.25 8.01 22.94
C THR A 347 4.51 8.48 22.22
N ALA A 348 5.63 8.63 22.91
CA ALA A 348 6.90 9.04 22.31
C ALA A 348 7.36 8.05 21.24
N THR A 349 7.25 6.75 21.51
CA THR A 349 7.64 5.71 20.56
C THR A 349 6.75 5.72 19.31
N ILE A 350 5.43 5.83 19.47
CA ILE A 350 4.51 5.92 18.32
C ILE A 350 4.78 7.20 17.53
N MET A 351 4.98 8.33 18.21
CA MET A 351 5.28 9.59 17.54
C MET A 351 6.58 9.54 16.75
N MET A 352 7.62 8.89 17.27
CA MET A 352 8.87 8.67 16.53
C MET A 352 8.63 7.95 15.19
N VAL A 353 7.82 6.90 15.18
CA VAL A 353 7.44 6.18 13.96
C VAL A 353 6.59 7.07 13.04
N MET A 354 5.60 7.77 13.60
CA MET A 354 4.71 8.66 12.84
C MET A 354 5.47 9.82 12.19
N ILE A 355 6.44 10.43 12.89
CA ILE A 355 7.31 11.47 12.33
C ILE A 355 8.08 10.94 11.13
N GLY A 356 8.65 9.72 11.25
CA GLY A 356 9.32 9.05 10.12
C GLY A 356 8.41 8.92 8.88
N LEU A 357 7.15 8.55 9.08
CA LEU A 357 6.17 8.43 7.99
C LEU A 357 5.74 9.80 7.44
N VAL A 358 5.57 10.80 8.32
CA VAL A 358 5.19 12.16 7.89
C VAL A 358 6.25 12.80 6.99
N THR A 359 7.53 12.46 7.14
CA THR A 359 8.60 13.00 6.27
C THR A 359 8.44 12.64 4.80
N ILE A 360 7.67 11.61 4.48
CA ILE A 360 7.36 11.22 3.09
C ILE A 360 6.59 12.32 2.36
N LEU A 361 5.69 13.02 3.05
CA LEU A 361 4.86 14.06 2.42
C LEU A 361 5.69 15.28 1.94
N PRO A 362 6.56 15.91 2.74
CA PRO A 362 7.48 16.95 2.26
C PRO A 362 8.33 16.49 1.06
N ILE A 363 8.85 15.26 1.10
CA ILE A 363 9.63 14.69 -0.01
C ILE A 363 8.78 14.58 -1.27
N ALA A 364 7.53 14.12 -1.15
CA ALA A 364 6.62 14.01 -2.29
C ALA A 364 6.28 15.38 -2.91
N VAL A 365 6.10 16.41 -2.06
CA VAL A 365 5.86 17.80 -2.53
C VAL A 365 7.07 18.36 -3.28
N VAL A 366 8.29 18.15 -2.76
CA VAL A 366 9.51 18.61 -3.44
C VAL A 366 9.75 17.84 -4.74
N ASN A 367 9.58 16.51 -4.74
CA ASN A 367 9.73 15.70 -5.95
C ASN A 367 8.75 16.10 -7.06
N LYS A 368 7.60 16.66 -6.72
CA LYS A 368 6.65 17.17 -7.71
C LYS A 368 7.22 18.33 -8.51
N LEU A 369 8.03 19.22 -7.90
CA LEU A 369 8.73 20.30 -8.63
C LEU A 369 9.65 19.73 -9.71
N PHE A 370 10.48 18.73 -9.35
CA PHE A 370 11.38 18.09 -10.31
C PHE A 370 10.63 17.34 -11.41
N ALA A 371 9.50 16.72 -11.08
CA ALA A 371 8.65 16.07 -12.08
C ALA A 371 8.06 17.06 -13.09
N GLU A 372 7.65 18.25 -12.64
CA GLU A 372 7.17 19.32 -13.54
C GLU A 372 8.30 19.93 -14.38
N GLU A 373 9.52 20.02 -13.84
CA GLU A 373 10.71 20.46 -14.58
C GLU A 373 11.07 19.45 -15.69
N THR A 374 11.11 18.16 -15.37
CA THR A 374 11.41 17.09 -16.34
C THR A 374 10.40 17.04 -17.49
N ARG A 375 9.15 17.41 -17.23
CA ARG A 375 8.09 17.54 -18.24
C ARG A 375 8.12 18.85 -19.03
N LEU A 376 9.11 19.70 -18.78
CA LEU A 376 9.29 21.03 -19.39
C LEU A 376 8.14 22.02 -19.11
N HIS A 377 7.26 21.73 -18.15
CA HIS A 377 6.15 22.62 -17.79
C HIS A 377 6.66 23.93 -17.17
N LEU A 378 7.79 23.87 -16.42
CA LEU A 378 8.38 25.05 -15.80
C LEU A 378 8.97 26.03 -16.81
N SER A 379 9.31 25.58 -18.02
CA SER A 379 9.81 26.46 -19.08
C SER A 379 8.79 27.54 -19.43
N GLN A 380 7.50 27.25 -19.38
CA GLN A 380 6.42 28.21 -19.61
C GLN A 380 6.37 29.31 -18.53
N LEU A 381 6.75 28.96 -17.28
CA LEU A 381 6.80 29.92 -16.16
C LEU A 381 8.04 30.81 -16.27
N TYR A 382 9.17 30.29 -16.76
CA TYR A 382 10.41 31.04 -16.90
C TYR A 382 10.37 32.11 -18.01
N VAL A 383 9.41 32.02 -18.94
CA VAL A 383 9.15 33.11 -19.92
C VAL A 383 8.54 34.34 -19.23
N THR A 384 7.97 34.17 -18.03
CA THR A 384 7.43 35.26 -17.21
C THR A 384 8.51 35.83 -16.28
N LYS A 385 8.13 36.78 -15.39
CA LYS A 385 9.05 37.36 -14.40
C LYS A 385 9.37 36.44 -13.21
N ILE A 386 9.01 35.14 -13.30
CA ILE A 386 9.21 34.16 -12.21
C ILE A 386 10.64 33.64 -12.28
N THR A 387 11.33 33.67 -11.12
CA THR A 387 12.69 33.16 -10.98
C THR A 387 12.71 31.72 -10.48
N ARG A 388 13.78 30.97 -10.79
CA ARG A 388 14.00 29.62 -10.24
C ARG A 388 14.02 29.61 -8.72
N GLY A 389 14.66 30.60 -8.08
CA GLY A 389 14.70 30.74 -6.63
C GLY A 389 13.31 30.90 -6.01
N GLN A 390 12.43 31.67 -6.67
CA GLN A 390 11.05 31.84 -6.19
C GLN A 390 10.26 30.52 -6.24
N LEU A 391 10.39 29.72 -7.31
CA LEU A 391 9.75 28.40 -7.41
C LEU A 391 10.29 27.44 -6.33
N TYR A 392 11.61 27.39 -6.17
CA TYR A 392 12.28 26.54 -5.19
C TYR A 392 11.81 26.85 -3.77
N TRP A 393 11.93 28.11 -3.32
CA TRP A 393 11.53 28.50 -1.98
C TRP A 393 10.03 28.33 -1.72
N THR A 394 9.18 28.61 -2.72
CA THR A 394 7.74 28.35 -2.60
C THR A 394 7.46 26.88 -2.34
N THR A 395 8.15 25.98 -3.05
CA THR A 395 7.98 24.53 -2.87
C THR A 395 8.49 24.07 -1.51
N ILE A 396 9.64 24.58 -1.05
CA ILE A 396 10.20 24.26 0.27
C ILE A 396 9.24 24.71 1.39
N PHE A 397 8.74 25.95 1.34
CA PHE A 397 7.77 26.44 2.30
C PHE A 397 6.48 25.61 2.31
N LEU A 398 5.99 25.21 1.13
CA LEU A 398 4.82 24.35 1.01
C LEU A 398 5.08 22.96 1.60
N ALA A 399 6.27 22.40 1.39
CA ALA A 399 6.68 21.11 1.93
C ALA A 399 6.78 21.14 3.47
N ILE A 400 7.42 22.15 4.03
CA ILE A 400 7.51 22.36 5.49
C ILE A 400 6.10 22.53 6.08
N PHE A 401 5.26 23.38 5.49
CA PHE A 401 3.89 23.58 5.93
C PHE A 401 3.10 22.26 5.93
N ALA A 402 3.21 21.48 4.86
CA ALA A 402 2.54 20.19 4.76
C ALA A 402 3.03 19.19 5.82
N GLY A 403 4.33 19.16 6.13
CA GLY A 403 4.91 18.33 7.19
C GLY A 403 4.41 18.73 8.57
N VAL A 404 4.45 20.03 8.90
CA VAL A 404 3.97 20.56 10.19
C VAL A 404 2.49 20.25 10.40
N VAL A 405 1.65 20.50 9.38
CA VAL A 405 0.21 20.15 9.44
C VAL A 405 0.02 18.63 9.54
N GLY A 406 0.86 17.85 8.84
CA GLY A 406 0.81 16.39 8.88
C GLY A 406 1.07 15.82 10.28
N ILE A 407 2.12 16.31 10.97
CA ILE A 407 2.42 15.92 12.36
C ILE A 407 1.26 16.30 13.28
N GLY A 408 0.77 17.54 13.21
CA GLY A 408 -0.35 17.97 14.04
C GLY A 408 -1.62 17.14 13.86
N LEU A 409 -1.95 16.76 12.62
CA LEU A 409 -3.10 15.91 12.34
C LEU A 409 -2.91 14.46 12.80
N ALA A 410 -1.69 13.92 12.67
CA ALA A 410 -1.34 12.61 13.19
C ALA A 410 -1.50 12.55 14.72
N SER A 411 -0.93 13.56 15.41
CA SER A 411 -1.01 13.70 16.88
C SER A 411 -2.44 13.92 17.35
N ALA A 412 -3.22 14.74 16.64
CA ALA A 412 -4.63 14.97 16.96
C ALA A 412 -5.49 13.71 16.79
N GLY A 413 -5.22 12.91 15.72
CA GLY A 413 -5.85 11.62 15.51
C GLY A 413 -5.53 10.63 16.63
N LEU A 414 -4.25 10.53 17.00
CA LEU A 414 -3.77 9.69 18.10
C LEU A 414 -4.41 10.09 19.43
N GLY A 415 -4.27 11.36 19.85
CA GLY A 415 -4.76 11.83 21.14
C GLY A 415 -6.30 11.77 21.25
N GLY A 416 -7.02 12.13 20.17
CA GLY A 416 -8.48 12.09 20.17
C GLY A 416 -9.04 10.68 20.39
N THR A 417 -8.44 9.66 19.76
CA THR A 417 -8.88 8.27 19.93
C THR A 417 -8.32 7.65 21.20
N ALA A 418 -7.08 7.98 21.62
CA ALA A 418 -6.50 7.49 22.88
C ALA A 418 -7.35 7.92 24.09
N ILE A 419 -7.67 9.21 24.20
CA ILE A 419 -8.52 9.74 25.28
C ILE A 419 -9.89 9.07 25.29
N SER A 420 -10.48 8.87 24.09
CA SER A 420 -11.76 8.18 23.97
C SER A 420 -11.70 6.70 24.36
N ALA A 421 -10.62 6.00 23.98
CA ALA A 421 -10.43 4.59 24.28
C ALA A 421 -10.19 4.32 25.79
N MET A 422 -9.47 5.23 26.46
CA MET A 422 -9.21 5.17 27.91
C MET A 422 -10.36 5.72 28.77
N LYS A 423 -11.53 6.03 28.18
CA LYS A 423 -12.74 6.50 28.89
C LYS A 423 -12.47 7.65 29.86
N ASN A 424 -11.59 8.59 29.49
CA ASN A 424 -11.14 9.75 30.27
C ASN A 424 -10.29 9.38 31.52
N GLU A 425 -9.72 8.17 31.59
CA GLU A 425 -8.72 7.80 32.59
C GLU A 425 -7.28 8.10 32.15
N SER A 426 -7.09 8.72 30.97
CA SER A 426 -5.80 9.14 30.45
C SER A 426 -5.15 10.19 31.36
N THR A 427 -3.86 10.03 31.66
CA THR A 427 -3.05 11.03 32.37
C THR A 427 -2.58 12.17 31.45
N MET A 428 -2.73 12.01 30.12
CA MET A 428 -2.34 12.96 29.08
C MET A 428 -3.56 13.64 28.46
N ASP A 429 -3.44 14.95 28.28
CA ASP A 429 -4.42 15.76 27.55
C ASP A 429 -4.07 15.81 26.05
N LEU A 430 -5.03 16.26 25.21
CA LEU A 430 -4.81 16.43 23.77
C LEU A 430 -3.61 17.33 23.45
N THR A 431 -3.33 18.31 24.32
CA THR A 431 -2.16 19.20 24.19
C THR A 431 -0.84 18.47 24.39
N ASP A 432 -0.80 17.45 25.25
CA ASP A 432 0.39 16.64 25.48
C ASP A 432 0.69 15.74 24.29
N PHE A 433 -0.35 15.15 23.68
CA PHE A 433 -0.19 14.40 22.44
C PHE A 433 0.28 15.28 21.28
N LEU A 434 -0.23 16.51 21.17
CA LEU A 434 0.26 17.47 20.18
C LEU A 434 1.72 17.87 20.46
N ALA A 435 2.06 18.16 21.72
CA ALA A 435 3.43 18.50 22.11
C ALA A 435 4.41 17.35 21.81
N ALA A 436 4.02 16.10 22.07
CA ALA A 436 4.83 14.92 21.75
C ALA A 436 5.14 14.77 20.24
N GLY A 437 4.29 15.31 19.37
CA GLY A 437 4.53 15.32 17.93
C GLY A 437 5.51 16.39 17.46
N TYR A 438 5.75 17.43 18.25
CA TYR A 438 6.61 18.57 17.89
C TYR A 438 7.89 18.65 18.71
N ASN A 439 8.08 17.81 19.72
CA ASN A 439 9.30 17.66 20.51
C ASN A 439 10.20 16.56 19.91
#